data_8eddaeb13eebdac8b56be031dce050ea
#
_entry.id   8eddaeb13eebdac8b56be031dce050ea
#
_cell.length_a   1.000
_cell.length_b   1.000
_cell.length_c   1.000
_cell.angle_alpha   90.00
_cell.angle_beta   90.00
_cell.angle_gamma   90.00
#
_symmetry.space_group_name_H-M   'P 1'
#
loop_
_entity.id
_entity.type
_entity.pdbx_description
1 polymer ?
#
loop_
_entity_poly.entity_id
_entity_poly.type
_entity_poly.pdbx_seq_one_letter_code
_entity_poly.pdbx_strand_id
1 'polypeptide(L)'
;MEADTSEKQHQFNLIVNRQEKHWPSEFITGAEILELAGSPSDWVVNEIVPGGGEDPEVGLQQQVDLSPQASPHGVKKFLTRKPKTNPGHG
;
A
#
# COMPACT_ATOMS: atom_id res chain seq x y z
N MET A 1 -18.81 -22.56 -14.86
CA MET A 1 -18.41 -22.27 -14.56
C MET A 1 -18.19 -21.56 -13.85
N GLU A 2 -18.21 -21.13 -13.65
CA GLU A 2 -17.91 -20.56 -13.13
C GLU A 2 -17.51 -20.57 -11.99
N ALA A 3 -17.87 -21.16 -11.50
CA ALA A 3 -17.25 -21.37 -10.35
C ALA A 3 -15.89 -20.92 -10.31
N ASP A 4 -15.33 -21.16 -11.32
CA ASP A 4 -14.01 -20.81 -11.37
C ASP A 4 -13.85 -19.39 -11.07
N THR A 5 -14.87 -18.67 -11.07
CA THR A 5 -14.74 -17.36 -10.77
C THR A 5 -14.21 -17.16 -9.40
N SER A 6 -14.57 -17.96 -8.49
CA SER A 6 -14.11 -17.74 -7.18
C SER A 6 -12.65 -17.93 -7.07
N GLU A 7 -12.08 -18.78 -7.88
CA GLU A 7 -10.72 -18.93 -7.77
C GLU A 7 -10.04 -17.77 -8.23
N LYS A 8 -10.59 -17.06 -9.14
CA LYS A 8 -9.94 -15.94 -9.63
C LYS A 8 -10.03 -14.82 -8.68
N GLN A 9 -10.73 -15.00 -7.61
CA GLN A 9 -10.84 -13.96 -6.71
C GLN A 9 -9.76 -13.95 -5.72
N HIS A 10 -8.62 -14.41 -6.05
CA HIS A 10 -7.51 -14.30 -5.17
C HIS A 10 -7.21 -12.84 -5.01
N GLN A 11 -7.55 -12.31 -3.89
CA GLN A 11 -7.28 -10.93 -3.61
C GLN A 11 -6.41 -10.84 -2.40
N PHE A 12 -5.52 -9.89 -2.39
CA PHE A 12 -4.63 -9.70 -1.27
C PHE A 12 -5.16 -8.53 -0.46
N ASN A 13 -5.12 -8.68 0.84
CA ASN A 13 -5.64 -7.63 1.72
C ASN A 13 -4.53 -6.70 2.12
N LEU A 14 -4.86 -5.45 2.25
CA LEU A 14 -3.93 -4.48 2.80
C LEU A 14 -4.75 -3.45 3.54
N ILE A 15 -4.11 -2.68 4.37
CA ILE A 15 -4.77 -1.64 5.12
C ILE A 15 -4.11 -0.32 4.73
N VAL A 16 -4.91 0.62 4.28
CA VAL A 16 -4.41 1.92 3.87
C VAL A 16 -5.17 2.97 4.66
N ASN A 17 -4.44 3.79 5.40
CA ASN A 17 -5.04 4.83 6.23
C ASN A 17 -6.10 4.24 7.15
N ARG A 18 -5.78 3.09 7.73
CA ARG A 18 -6.63 2.39 8.69
C ARG A 18 -7.90 1.82 8.09
N GLN A 19 -7.97 1.71 6.75
CA GLN A 19 -9.11 1.10 6.10
C GLN A 19 -8.65 -0.12 5.34
N GLU A 20 -9.40 -1.18 5.46
CA GLU A 20 -9.07 -2.41 4.77
C GLU A 20 -9.37 -2.26 3.29
N LYS A 21 -8.43 -2.64 2.46
CA LYS A 21 -8.58 -2.60 1.02
C LYS A 21 -8.20 -3.96 0.45
N HIS A 22 -8.62 -4.20 -0.77
CA HIS A 22 -8.29 -5.44 -1.45
C HIS A 22 -7.61 -5.12 -2.77
N TRP A 23 -6.68 -5.96 -3.15
CA TRP A 23 -5.93 -5.75 -4.38
C TRP A 23 -5.82 -7.08 -5.11
N PRO A 24 -6.05 -7.12 -6.41
CA PRO A 24 -6.11 -8.41 -7.13
C PRO A 24 -4.75 -8.97 -7.50
N SER A 25 -3.68 -8.32 -7.14
CA SER A 25 -2.36 -8.76 -7.52
C SER A 25 -1.49 -8.91 -6.28
N GLU A 26 -0.48 -9.76 -6.39
CA GLU A 26 0.43 -9.97 -5.30
C GLU A 26 1.28 -8.73 -5.04
N PHE A 27 1.49 -7.89 -6.05
CA PHE A 27 2.34 -6.72 -5.91
C PHE A 27 1.52 -5.46 -6.14
N ILE A 28 1.85 -4.41 -5.39
CA ILE A 28 1.21 -3.13 -5.54
C ILE A 28 2.28 -2.06 -5.50
N THR A 29 2.09 -1.00 -6.26
CA THR A 29 3.05 0.10 -6.24
C THR A 29 2.54 1.22 -5.36
N GLY A 30 3.45 2.14 -5.01
CA GLY A 30 3.04 3.29 -4.23
C GLY A 30 1.96 4.10 -4.92
N ALA A 31 2.06 4.26 -6.23
CA ALA A 31 1.03 5.00 -6.97
C ALA A 31 -0.33 4.32 -6.84
N GLU A 32 -0.33 3.00 -6.88
CA GLU A 32 -1.59 2.26 -6.74
C GLU A 32 -2.15 2.37 -5.33
N ILE A 33 -1.28 2.42 -4.34
CA ILE A 33 -1.75 2.61 -2.98
C ILE A 33 -2.39 4.00 -2.84
N LEU A 34 -1.81 5.01 -3.45
CA LEU A 34 -2.42 6.34 -3.40
C LEU A 34 -3.79 6.33 -4.06
N GLU A 35 -3.90 5.61 -5.17
CA GLU A 35 -5.18 5.50 -5.83
C GLU A 35 -6.21 4.85 -4.94
N LEU A 36 -5.85 3.76 -4.29
CA LEU A 36 -6.77 3.09 -3.38
C LEU A 36 -7.20 3.99 -2.24
N ALA A 37 -6.30 4.83 -1.79
CA ALA A 37 -6.59 5.72 -0.68
C ALA A 37 -7.38 6.94 -1.10
N GLY A 38 -7.49 7.19 -2.39
CA GLY A 38 -8.12 8.40 -2.85
C GLY A 38 -7.24 9.63 -2.62
N SER A 39 -5.96 9.42 -2.44
CA SER A 39 -5.04 10.52 -2.19
C SER A 39 -4.49 11.05 -3.50
N PRO A 40 -4.09 12.31 -3.52
CA PRO A 40 -3.47 12.86 -4.73
C PRO A 40 -2.18 12.13 -5.07
N SER A 41 -1.85 12.13 -6.34
CA SER A 41 -0.72 11.33 -6.80
C SER A 41 0.62 11.87 -6.36
N ASP A 42 0.67 13.11 -5.86
CA ASP A 42 1.92 13.62 -5.38
C ASP A 42 2.11 13.41 -3.88
N TRP A 43 1.20 12.71 -3.24
CA TRP A 43 1.37 12.40 -1.83
C TRP A 43 2.36 11.26 -1.66
N VAL A 44 2.75 11.03 -0.42
CA VAL A 44 3.79 10.06 -0.08
C VAL A 44 3.13 8.87 0.61
N VAL A 45 3.63 7.69 0.32
CA VAL A 45 3.17 6.46 0.96
C VAL A 45 4.26 5.97 1.89
N ASN A 46 3.88 5.61 3.10
CA ASN A 46 4.80 4.95 4.02
C ASN A 46 4.21 3.62 4.43
N GLU A 47 5.05 2.61 4.52
CA GLU A 47 4.61 1.32 5.01
C GLU A 47 4.79 1.30 6.52
N ILE A 48 3.76 0.88 7.25
CA ILE A 48 3.84 0.79 8.70
C ILE A 48 4.41 -0.57 9.04
N VAL A 49 5.58 -0.59 9.64
CA VAL A 49 6.20 -1.85 9.99
C VAL A 49 6.10 -2.07 11.47
N PRO A 50 5.94 -3.31 11.90
CA PRO A 50 5.87 -3.59 13.33
C PRO A 50 7.22 -3.38 13.97
N GLY A 51 7.21 -3.17 15.25
CA GLY A 51 8.44 -3.07 15.99
C GLY A 51 8.89 -1.66 16.28
N GLY A 52 8.19 -0.70 15.78
CA GLY A 52 8.43 0.66 16.20
C GLY A 52 9.55 1.39 15.53
N GLY A 53 10.10 0.94 14.50
CA GLY A 53 11.10 1.70 13.80
C GLY A 53 10.45 2.76 12.92
N GLU A 54 11.26 3.41 12.12
CA GLU A 54 10.74 4.36 11.17
C GLU A 54 10.01 3.63 10.08
N ASP A 55 8.93 4.20 9.62
CA ASP A 55 8.16 3.59 8.55
C ASP A 55 8.80 3.97 7.22
N PRO A 56 9.22 3.00 6.43
CA PRO A 56 9.89 3.32 5.18
C PRO A 56 8.93 3.92 4.17
N GLU A 57 9.47 4.76 3.33
CA GLU A 57 8.69 5.35 2.27
C GLU A 57 8.61 4.39 1.10
N VAL A 58 7.44 4.30 0.49
CA VAL A 58 7.25 3.46 -0.69
C VAL A 58 7.21 4.37 -1.91
N GLY A 59 8.13 4.14 -2.83
CA GLY A 59 8.18 4.97 -4.03
C GLY A 59 7.01 4.72 -4.94
N LEU A 60 6.72 5.67 -5.81
CA LEU A 60 5.56 5.56 -6.68
C LEU A 60 5.62 4.33 -7.58
N GLN A 61 6.81 3.96 -8.00
CA GLN A 61 6.95 2.79 -8.84
C GLN A 61 7.55 1.60 -8.12
N GLN A 62 7.72 1.72 -6.82
CA GLN A 62 8.26 0.62 -6.04
C GLN A 62 7.18 -0.41 -5.82
N GLN A 63 7.49 -1.66 -6.03
CA GLN A 63 6.53 -2.74 -5.84
C GLN A 63 6.63 -3.28 -4.43
N VAL A 64 5.49 -3.50 -3.82
CA VAL A 64 5.42 -4.08 -2.49
C VAL A 64 4.72 -5.43 -2.61
N ASP A 65 5.28 -6.43 -2.00
CA ASP A 65 4.72 -7.78 -2.02
C ASP A 65 3.66 -7.87 -0.93
N LEU A 66 2.42 -8.09 -1.34
CA LEU A 66 1.30 -8.16 -0.41
C LEU A 66 1.07 -9.55 0.15
N SER A 67 1.88 -10.51 -0.27
CA SER A 67 1.67 -11.87 0.20
C SER A 67 1.89 -11.92 1.71
N PRO A 68 1.05 -12.65 2.45
CA PRO A 68 1.21 -12.67 3.90
C PRO A 68 2.50 -13.31 4.36
N GLN A 69 3.17 -14.05 3.50
CA GLN A 69 4.42 -14.65 3.87
C GLN A 69 5.58 -13.71 3.68
N ALA A 70 5.40 -12.62 2.95
CA ALA A 70 6.47 -11.66 2.77
C ALA A 70 6.66 -10.86 4.04
N SER A 71 7.87 -10.47 4.29
CA SER A 71 8.18 -9.71 5.48
C SER A 71 7.67 -8.28 5.33
N PRO A 72 7.08 -7.69 6.36
CA PRO A 72 6.70 -8.33 7.62
C PRO A 72 5.49 -9.23 7.39
N HIS A 73 5.41 -10.31 8.13
CA HIS A 73 4.33 -11.26 7.92
C HIS A 73 2.98 -10.64 8.23
N GLY A 74 1.97 -11.11 7.52
CA GLY A 74 0.61 -10.69 7.77
C GLY A 74 0.18 -9.60 6.82
N VAL A 75 -0.91 -8.96 7.16
CA VAL A 75 -1.48 -7.93 6.30
C VAL A 75 -0.61 -6.69 6.34
N LYS A 76 -0.25 -6.18 5.19
CA LYS A 76 0.58 -4.99 5.10
C LYS A 76 -0.25 -3.75 5.38
N LYS A 77 0.35 -2.78 6.02
CA LYS A 77 -0.33 -1.55 6.37
C LYS A 77 0.43 -0.37 5.81
N PHE A 78 -0.31 0.61 5.36
CA PHE A 78 0.26 1.78 4.72
C PHE A 78 -0.46 3.04 5.17
N LEU A 79 0.26 4.16 5.11
CA LEU A 79 -0.33 5.47 5.33
C LEU A 79 0.07 6.38 4.19
N THR A 80 -0.84 7.26 3.79
CA THR A 80 -0.49 8.29 2.82
C THR A 80 -0.49 9.63 3.53
N ARG A 81 0.38 10.51 3.09
CA ARG A 81 0.46 11.82 3.70
C ARG A 81 0.91 12.83 2.68
N LYS A 82 0.65 14.08 2.97
CA LYS A 82 1.09 15.14 2.10
C LYS A 82 2.60 15.17 2.04
N PRO A 83 3.14 15.50 0.89
CA PRO A 83 4.59 15.66 0.84
C PRO A 83 4.98 16.88 1.64
N LYS A 84 6.19 16.83 2.17
CA LYS A 84 6.69 17.97 2.86
C LYS A 84 6.89 19.07 1.86
N THR A 85 6.40 20.25 2.19
CA THR A 85 6.70 21.36 1.33
C THR A 85 7.91 22.06 1.89
N ASN A 86 8.54 22.78 1.04
CA ASN A 86 9.71 23.44 1.47
C ASN A 86 9.46 24.92 1.32
N PRO A 87 8.79 25.49 2.25
CA PRO A 87 8.37 26.87 2.08
C PRO A 87 9.53 27.83 2.07
N GLY A 88 10.61 27.38 2.54
CA GLY A 88 11.71 28.28 2.58
C GLY A 88 12.17 28.70 1.28
N HIS A 89 11.82 27.99 0.21
CA HIS A 89 12.26 28.38 -0.96
C HIS A 89 11.17 28.80 -1.65
N GLY A 90 10.33 28.99 -1.00
CA GLY A 90 9.23 29.66 -1.57
C GLY A 90 9.01 29.09 -2.64
#